data_61399ea64128a191e4de2c182a959a5c
#
_entry.id   61399ea64128a191e4de2c182a959a5c
#
_cell.length_a   1.000
_cell.length_b   1.000
_cell.length_c   1.000
_cell.angle_alpha   90.00
_cell.angle_beta   90.00
_cell.angle_gamma   90.00
#
_symmetry.space_group_name_H-M   'P 1'
#
loop_
_entity.id
_entity.type
_entity.pdbx_description
1 polymer ?
#
loop_
_entity_poly.entity_id
_entity_poly.type
_entity_poly.pdbx_seq_one_letter_code
_entity_poly.pdbx_strand_id
1 'polypeptide(L)'
;MVRKIAYLTIDDCPSDDMKRKVDFLLRKRIPAIWFCRGEFLEKRQEVVVYAIRKGFIMGNHSYDHPCFSEIPLKECFKQIKVTDRLIEVAYEKARIERPAKVFRFPWGDKGGGFDVTKGGFFPRKENPEHIKAIQDFLKKLGYKQPKFQDINYGWFNEANLLNDVDVYLTYDTMDWVVLTKEPKFGISGLRGVLERMDEDVPEEGRGLNFAGSNEIILLHDLSETAHMFVPIIEKLLDKGLQFELPKF
;
A
#
# COMPACT_ATOMS: atom_id res chain seq x y z
N MET A 1 8.56 18.57 -20.06
CA MET A 1 7.82 17.35 -19.69
C MET A 1 6.98 17.66 -18.46
N VAL A 2 5.72 17.25 -18.43
CA VAL A 2 4.88 17.38 -17.24
C VAL A 2 5.47 16.46 -16.16
N ARG A 3 5.70 17.01 -14.98
CA ARG A 3 6.26 16.28 -13.83
C ARG A 3 5.17 15.35 -13.28
N LYS A 4 5.39 14.03 -13.30
CA LYS A 4 4.46 13.04 -12.77
C LYS A 4 4.85 12.70 -11.34
N ILE A 5 3.95 12.95 -10.39
CA ILE A 5 4.15 12.63 -8.97
C ILE A 5 3.73 11.17 -8.71
N ALA A 6 4.47 10.51 -7.85
CA ALA A 6 4.16 9.18 -7.35
C ALA A 6 4.18 9.16 -5.82
N TYR A 7 3.16 8.55 -5.24
CA TYR A 7 3.04 8.29 -3.80
C TYR A 7 3.39 6.82 -3.57
N LEU A 8 4.61 6.57 -3.06
CA LEU A 8 5.06 5.20 -2.80
C LEU A 8 4.39 4.66 -1.55
N THR A 9 3.76 3.52 -1.67
CA THR A 9 3.16 2.76 -0.57
C THR A 9 3.70 1.34 -0.56
N ILE A 10 4.02 0.82 0.63
CA ILE A 10 4.69 -0.47 0.79
C ILE A 10 3.90 -1.28 1.82
N ASP A 11 3.34 -2.40 1.39
CA ASP A 11 2.52 -3.27 2.23
C ASP A 11 3.33 -4.40 2.88
N ASP A 12 2.70 -5.11 3.81
CA ASP A 12 3.21 -6.29 4.51
C ASP A 12 4.46 -6.08 5.38
N CYS A 13 4.76 -4.85 5.75
CA CYS A 13 5.89 -4.58 6.63
C CYS A 13 5.60 -4.98 8.11
N PRO A 14 6.65 -5.21 8.93
CA PRO A 14 8.07 -5.24 8.63
C PRO A 14 8.61 -6.63 8.25
N SER A 15 9.40 -6.71 7.18
CA SER A 15 10.21 -7.88 6.85
C SER A 15 11.59 -7.83 7.53
N ASP A 16 12.38 -8.90 7.40
CA ASP A 16 13.77 -8.93 7.85
C ASP A 16 14.67 -7.99 7.03
N ASP A 17 14.26 -7.67 5.79
CA ASP A 17 14.96 -6.78 4.88
C ASP A 17 14.52 -5.30 4.98
N MET A 18 13.51 -4.99 5.77
CA MET A 18 12.93 -3.64 5.86
C MET A 18 14.00 -2.56 6.11
N LYS A 19 14.96 -2.82 7.01
CA LYS A 19 16.01 -1.82 7.31
C LYS A 19 16.82 -1.46 6.06
N ARG A 20 17.22 -2.45 5.26
CA ARG A 20 17.97 -2.24 4.02
C ARG A 20 17.17 -1.45 2.99
N LYS A 21 15.87 -1.73 2.88
CA LYS A 21 14.95 -1.01 2.00
C LYS A 21 14.77 0.44 2.46
N VAL A 22 14.59 0.67 3.75
CA VAL A 22 14.53 2.02 4.36
C VAL A 22 15.81 2.81 4.06
N ASP A 23 16.99 2.22 4.29
CA ASP A 23 18.28 2.87 4.05
C ASP A 23 18.47 3.22 2.55
N PHE A 24 17.98 2.37 1.65
CA PHE A 24 18.00 2.62 0.21
C PHE A 24 17.11 3.80 -0.17
N LEU A 25 15.85 3.83 0.29
CA LEU A 25 14.92 4.93 0.02
C LEU A 25 15.45 6.27 0.56
N LEU A 26 16.08 6.27 1.74
CA LEU A 26 16.71 7.47 2.30
C LEU A 26 17.83 8.01 1.40
N ARG A 27 18.72 7.15 0.92
CA ARG A 27 19.79 7.57 -0.01
C ARG A 27 19.24 8.17 -1.30
N LYS A 28 18.13 7.63 -1.79
CA LYS A 28 17.43 8.13 -2.99
C LYS A 28 16.50 9.33 -2.70
N ARG A 29 16.31 9.70 -1.43
CA ARG A 29 15.39 10.74 -0.95
C ARG A 29 13.93 10.47 -1.36
N ILE A 30 13.53 9.20 -1.29
CA ILE A 30 12.18 8.75 -1.62
C ILE A 30 11.38 8.58 -0.31
N PRO A 31 10.34 9.39 -0.07
CA PRO A 31 9.42 9.17 1.02
C PRO A 31 8.44 8.04 0.70
N ALA A 32 7.94 7.37 1.74
CA ALA A 32 6.95 6.30 1.57
C ALA A 32 6.02 6.16 2.78
N ILE A 33 4.85 5.59 2.54
CA ILE A 33 3.95 5.09 3.58
C ILE A 33 4.11 3.57 3.62
N TRP A 34 4.35 3.01 4.81
CA TRP A 34 4.52 1.59 5.04
C TRP A 34 3.30 1.05 5.80
N PHE A 35 2.56 0.13 5.22
CA PHE A 35 1.39 -0.49 5.83
C PHE A 35 1.79 -1.77 6.56
N CYS A 36 1.76 -1.71 7.90
CA CYS A 36 2.27 -2.77 8.77
C CYS A 36 1.20 -3.80 9.11
N ARG A 37 1.58 -5.07 9.02
CA ARG A 37 0.83 -6.18 9.63
C ARG A 37 1.19 -6.29 11.11
N GLY A 38 0.19 -6.37 11.96
CA GLY A 38 0.38 -6.40 13.41
C GLY A 38 1.25 -7.56 13.88
N GLU A 39 1.04 -8.76 13.35
CA GLU A 39 1.79 -9.97 13.70
C GLU A 39 3.31 -9.88 13.39
N PHE A 40 3.68 -9.12 12.35
CA PHE A 40 5.07 -8.89 12.00
C PHE A 40 5.66 -7.76 12.85
N LEU A 41 4.85 -6.73 13.12
CA LEU A 41 5.24 -5.62 13.95
C LEU A 41 5.54 -6.04 15.41
N GLU A 42 4.79 -6.99 15.97
CA GLU A 42 5.11 -7.58 17.28
C GLU A 42 6.51 -8.19 17.34
N LYS A 43 6.91 -8.86 16.27
CA LYS A 43 8.18 -9.58 16.20
C LYS A 43 9.38 -8.67 15.85
N ARG A 44 9.14 -7.58 15.12
CA ARG A 44 10.19 -6.73 14.51
C ARG A 44 9.99 -5.24 14.78
N GLN A 45 9.52 -4.88 15.97
CA GLN A 45 9.16 -3.51 16.31
C GLN A 45 10.33 -2.52 16.15
N GLU A 46 11.56 -2.94 16.44
CA GLU A 46 12.74 -2.06 16.42
C GLU A 46 13.06 -1.48 15.03
N VAL A 47 12.86 -2.26 13.96
CA VAL A 47 13.07 -1.73 12.60
C VAL A 47 11.98 -0.73 12.21
N VAL A 48 10.75 -0.88 12.72
CA VAL A 48 9.66 0.09 12.52
C VAL A 48 9.96 1.38 13.27
N VAL A 49 10.42 1.30 14.52
CA VAL A 49 10.90 2.46 15.28
C VAL A 49 12.04 3.19 14.55
N TYR A 50 12.96 2.43 13.96
CA TYR A 50 14.03 2.99 13.13
C TYR A 50 13.46 3.75 11.92
N ALA A 51 12.53 3.16 11.17
CA ALA A 51 11.90 3.78 10.00
C ALA A 51 11.13 5.07 10.38
N ILE A 52 10.38 5.06 11.49
CA ILE A 52 9.69 6.24 12.02
C ILE A 52 10.70 7.37 12.32
N ARG A 53 11.82 7.07 12.98
CA ARG A 53 12.88 8.07 13.26
C ARG A 53 13.54 8.63 12.01
N LYS A 54 13.41 7.92 10.88
CA LYS A 54 13.89 8.37 9.57
C LYS A 54 12.83 9.12 8.77
N GLY A 55 11.64 9.37 9.34
CA GLY A 55 10.58 10.17 8.73
C GLY A 55 9.60 9.39 7.86
N PHE A 56 9.66 8.06 7.86
CA PHE A 56 8.66 7.23 7.17
C PHE A 56 7.37 7.15 7.98
N ILE A 57 6.24 7.04 7.27
CA ILE A 57 4.91 6.98 7.88
C ILE A 57 4.46 5.52 7.96
N MET A 58 3.98 5.12 9.15
CA MET A 58 3.46 3.78 9.37
C MET A 58 1.93 3.80 9.33
N GLY A 59 1.37 3.05 8.39
CA GLY A 59 -0.05 2.76 8.24
C GLY A 59 -0.40 1.38 8.79
N ASN A 60 -1.68 1.12 8.92
CA ASN A 60 -2.25 -0.12 9.44
C ASN A 60 -2.71 -1.00 8.27
N HIS A 61 -2.24 -2.26 8.27
CA HIS A 61 -2.60 -3.29 7.28
C HIS A 61 -3.25 -4.52 7.92
N SER A 62 -4.08 -4.31 8.95
CA SER A 62 -4.65 -5.36 9.81
C SER A 62 -3.59 -6.13 10.63
N TYR A 63 -4.04 -7.12 11.42
CA TYR A 63 -3.12 -7.88 12.26
C TYR A 63 -2.47 -9.04 11.50
N ASP A 64 -3.27 -9.96 10.93
CA ASP A 64 -2.80 -11.18 10.26
C ASP A 64 -3.25 -11.32 8.80
N HIS A 65 -3.65 -10.19 8.20
CA HIS A 65 -3.94 -10.06 6.76
C HIS A 65 -5.16 -10.87 6.25
N PRO A 66 -6.31 -10.91 6.97
CA PRO A 66 -7.48 -11.65 6.53
C PRO A 66 -8.24 -10.93 5.41
N CYS A 67 -9.06 -11.68 4.66
CA CYS A 67 -10.14 -11.11 3.86
C CYS A 67 -11.23 -10.56 4.78
N PHE A 68 -11.49 -9.25 4.73
CA PHE A 68 -12.45 -8.60 5.62
C PHE A 68 -13.90 -8.98 5.32
N SER A 69 -14.20 -9.44 4.10
CA SER A 69 -15.50 -10.00 3.73
C SER A 69 -15.76 -11.39 4.32
N GLU A 70 -14.71 -12.12 4.71
CA GLU A 70 -14.79 -13.50 5.19
C GLU A 70 -14.81 -13.61 6.72
N ILE A 71 -14.64 -12.50 7.43
CA ILE A 71 -14.61 -12.48 8.89
C ILE A 71 -15.72 -11.58 9.46
N PRO A 72 -16.27 -11.90 10.66
CA PRO A 72 -17.32 -11.09 11.26
C PRO A 72 -16.81 -9.71 11.69
N LEU A 73 -17.68 -8.71 11.74
CA LEU A 73 -17.38 -7.32 12.12
C LEU A 73 -16.56 -7.21 13.41
N LYS A 74 -16.87 -8.02 14.41
CA LYS A 74 -16.13 -8.03 15.68
C LYS A 74 -14.65 -8.35 15.47
N GLU A 75 -14.35 -9.28 14.57
CA GLU A 75 -12.98 -9.65 14.24
C GLU A 75 -12.33 -8.56 13.36
N CYS A 76 -13.05 -8.00 12.37
CA CYS A 76 -12.56 -6.83 11.62
C CYS A 76 -12.09 -5.70 12.55
N PHE A 77 -12.92 -5.37 13.56
CA PHE A 77 -12.59 -4.31 14.50
C PHE A 77 -11.39 -4.64 15.40
N LYS A 78 -11.24 -5.93 15.78
CA LYS A 78 -10.09 -6.40 16.55
C LYS A 78 -8.80 -6.31 15.73
N GLN A 79 -8.81 -6.76 14.47
CA GLN A 79 -7.70 -6.67 13.53
C GLN A 79 -7.16 -5.23 13.42
N ILE A 80 -8.07 -4.27 13.26
CA ILE A 80 -7.74 -2.84 13.17
C ILE A 80 -7.16 -2.33 14.47
N LYS A 81 -7.84 -2.57 15.63
CA LYS A 81 -7.43 -2.00 16.93
C LYS A 81 -6.10 -2.52 17.42
N VAL A 82 -5.86 -3.83 17.29
CA VAL A 82 -4.61 -4.43 17.80
C VAL A 82 -3.43 -3.82 17.05
N THR A 83 -3.51 -3.75 15.73
CA THR A 83 -2.43 -3.17 14.92
C THR A 83 -2.29 -1.67 15.14
N ASP A 84 -3.40 -0.92 15.31
CA ASP A 84 -3.36 0.52 15.64
C ASP A 84 -2.57 0.76 16.94
N ARG A 85 -2.81 -0.05 17.97
CA ARG A 85 -2.08 0.06 19.26
C ARG A 85 -0.59 -0.29 19.08
N LEU A 86 -0.25 -1.30 18.31
CA LEU A 86 1.15 -1.66 18.06
C LEU A 86 1.91 -0.54 17.33
N ILE A 87 1.27 0.09 16.34
CA ILE A 87 1.83 1.25 15.64
C ILE A 87 2.02 2.42 16.62
N GLU A 88 1.02 2.70 17.46
CA GLU A 88 1.11 3.77 18.46
C GLU A 88 2.30 3.56 19.38
N VAL A 89 2.48 2.35 19.92
CA VAL A 89 3.63 1.98 20.74
C VAL A 89 4.96 2.19 19.99
N ALA A 90 5.00 1.91 18.68
CA ALA A 90 6.21 2.15 17.89
C ALA A 90 6.52 3.66 17.78
N TYR A 91 5.53 4.53 17.61
CA TYR A 91 5.69 5.98 17.63
C TYR A 91 6.10 6.50 19.01
N GLU A 92 5.47 6.00 20.10
CA GLU A 92 5.86 6.31 21.49
C GLU A 92 7.36 5.98 21.73
N LYS A 93 7.81 4.78 21.32
CA LYS A 93 9.22 4.36 21.42
C LYS A 93 10.16 5.18 20.52
N ALA A 94 9.68 5.64 19.38
CA ALA A 94 10.45 6.54 18.53
C ALA A 94 10.57 7.95 19.13
N ARG A 95 9.70 8.34 20.06
CA ARG A 95 9.51 9.69 20.61
C ARG A 95 9.15 10.71 19.51
N ILE A 96 8.29 10.30 18.62
CA ILE A 96 7.78 11.10 17.50
C ILE A 96 6.25 11.03 17.57
N GLU A 97 5.58 12.16 17.43
CA GLU A 97 4.12 12.19 17.31
C GLU A 97 3.69 11.53 15.99
N ARG A 98 2.66 10.70 16.05
CA ARG A 98 2.12 10.03 14.86
C ARG A 98 1.43 11.05 13.96
N PRO A 99 1.96 11.32 12.74
CA PRO A 99 1.48 12.44 11.92
C PRO A 99 0.11 12.16 11.30
N ALA A 100 -0.25 10.90 11.09
CA ALA A 100 -1.51 10.49 10.49
C ALA A 100 -1.86 9.05 10.83
N LYS A 101 -3.17 8.75 10.89
CA LYS A 101 -3.70 7.39 10.91
C LYS A 101 -4.20 7.06 9.51
N VAL A 102 -3.49 6.17 8.81
CA VAL A 102 -3.81 5.68 7.48
C VAL A 102 -3.99 4.16 7.50
N PHE A 103 -4.94 3.67 6.74
CA PHE A 103 -5.31 2.25 6.66
C PHE A 103 -5.31 1.76 5.22
N ARG A 104 -4.90 0.52 4.99
CA ARG A 104 -5.11 -0.19 3.74
C ARG A 104 -5.66 -1.57 4.03
N PHE A 105 -6.70 -1.95 3.32
CA PHE A 105 -7.29 -3.28 3.44
C PHE A 105 -6.41 -4.33 2.79
N PRO A 106 -6.16 -5.49 3.48
CA PRO A 106 -5.64 -6.69 2.84
C PRO A 106 -6.44 -7.05 1.58
N TRP A 107 -5.76 -7.45 0.52
CA TRP A 107 -6.37 -7.86 -0.75
C TRP A 107 -7.24 -6.77 -1.42
N GLY A 108 -7.19 -5.54 -0.98
CA GLY A 108 -8.15 -4.51 -1.37
C GLY A 108 -9.59 -4.79 -0.93
N ASP A 109 -9.79 -5.79 -0.07
CA ASP A 109 -11.12 -6.24 0.41
C ASP A 109 -11.64 -5.33 1.53
N LYS A 110 -12.51 -4.40 1.18
CA LYS A 110 -13.15 -3.46 2.12
C LYS A 110 -14.27 -4.08 2.97
N GLY A 111 -14.43 -5.40 2.92
CA GLY A 111 -15.51 -6.15 3.58
C GLY A 111 -16.65 -6.55 2.64
N GLY A 112 -16.50 -6.36 1.34
CA GLY A 112 -17.43 -6.75 0.29
C GLY A 112 -16.84 -7.74 -0.73
N GLY A 113 -15.68 -8.30 -0.44
CA GLY A 113 -14.94 -9.13 -1.36
C GLY A 113 -14.09 -8.33 -2.36
N PHE A 114 -13.40 -9.04 -3.24
CA PHE A 114 -12.55 -8.46 -4.27
C PHE A 114 -12.53 -9.31 -5.54
N ASP A 115 -12.18 -8.67 -6.64
CA ASP A 115 -11.85 -9.33 -7.91
C ASP A 115 -10.34 -9.26 -8.14
N VAL A 116 -9.78 -10.33 -8.72
CA VAL A 116 -8.38 -10.35 -9.14
C VAL A 116 -8.33 -10.09 -10.64
N THR A 117 -7.74 -8.98 -11.01
CA THR A 117 -7.54 -8.57 -12.41
C THR A 117 -6.06 -8.39 -12.69
N LYS A 118 -5.67 -8.21 -13.95
CA LYS A 118 -4.27 -7.88 -14.28
C LYS A 118 -3.78 -6.54 -13.70
N GLY A 119 -4.71 -5.70 -13.23
CA GLY A 119 -4.38 -4.46 -12.49
C GLY A 119 -4.20 -4.66 -10.99
N GLY A 120 -4.37 -5.88 -10.46
CA GLY A 120 -4.31 -6.20 -9.04
C GLY A 120 -5.64 -6.63 -8.46
N PHE A 121 -5.82 -6.40 -7.16
CA PHE A 121 -7.05 -6.71 -6.45
C PHE A 121 -8.00 -5.51 -6.52
N PHE A 122 -9.24 -5.73 -6.97
CA PHE A 122 -10.25 -4.68 -7.08
C PHE A 122 -11.41 -4.90 -6.10
N PRO A 123 -11.76 -3.91 -5.24
CA PRO A 123 -12.80 -4.11 -4.21
C PRO A 123 -14.17 -4.26 -4.84
N ARG A 124 -14.91 -5.29 -4.41
CA ARG A 124 -16.35 -5.45 -4.68
C ARG A 124 -17.16 -4.64 -3.66
N LYS A 125 -18.40 -4.36 -4.04
CA LYS A 125 -19.37 -3.64 -3.20
C LYS A 125 -20.47 -4.55 -2.63
N GLU A 126 -20.18 -5.85 -2.52
CA GLU A 126 -21.08 -6.79 -1.87
C GLU A 126 -21.16 -6.46 -0.37
N ASN A 127 -22.30 -6.73 0.27
CA ASN A 127 -22.53 -6.42 1.69
C ASN A 127 -22.24 -4.96 2.10
N PRO A 128 -22.95 -3.98 1.57
CA PRO A 128 -22.67 -2.54 1.80
C PRO A 128 -22.78 -2.13 3.27
N GLU A 129 -23.62 -2.81 4.08
CA GLU A 129 -23.75 -2.54 5.51
C GLU A 129 -22.49 -2.92 6.28
N HIS A 130 -21.86 -4.05 5.92
CA HIS A 130 -20.60 -4.52 6.49
C HIS A 130 -19.47 -3.54 6.15
N ILE A 131 -19.35 -3.16 4.87
CA ILE A 131 -18.39 -2.15 4.41
C ILE A 131 -18.57 -0.85 5.19
N LYS A 132 -19.81 -0.36 5.26
CA LYS A 132 -20.13 0.88 5.97
C LYS A 132 -19.74 0.83 7.44
N ALA A 133 -20.04 -0.27 8.12
CA ALA A 133 -19.70 -0.44 9.54
C ALA A 133 -18.18 -0.39 9.78
N ILE A 134 -17.38 -0.99 8.89
CA ILE A 134 -15.92 -0.95 8.97
C ILE A 134 -15.40 0.46 8.70
N GLN A 135 -15.90 1.14 7.67
CA GLN A 135 -15.51 2.51 7.34
C GLN A 135 -15.85 3.49 8.48
N ASP A 136 -17.04 3.38 9.07
CA ASP A 136 -17.45 4.21 10.22
C ASP A 136 -16.58 3.92 11.45
N PHE A 137 -16.18 2.68 11.65
CA PHE A 137 -15.27 2.31 12.72
C PHE A 137 -13.86 2.91 12.53
N LEU A 138 -13.32 2.86 11.33
CA LEU A 138 -12.04 3.51 11.00
C LEU A 138 -12.12 5.02 11.25
N LYS A 139 -13.19 5.70 10.80
CA LYS A 139 -13.42 7.13 11.06
C LYS A 139 -13.45 7.44 12.55
N LYS A 140 -14.15 6.61 13.34
CA LYS A 140 -14.23 6.75 14.81
C LYS A 140 -12.87 6.65 15.48
N LEU A 141 -11.94 5.87 14.94
CA LEU A 141 -10.56 5.74 15.44
C LEU A 141 -9.64 6.86 14.95
N GLY A 142 -10.14 7.79 14.14
CA GLY A 142 -9.39 8.93 13.61
C GLY A 142 -8.62 8.65 12.33
N TYR A 143 -8.89 7.53 11.65
CA TYR A 143 -8.33 7.28 10.32
C TYR A 143 -8.92 8.25 9.31
N LYS A 144 -8.06 8.69 8.38
CA LYS A 144 -8.45 9.63 7.31
C LYS A 144 -7.82 9.23 6.00
N GLN A 145 -8.52 9.54 4.92
CA GLN A 145 -7.96 9.48 3.58
C GLN A 145 -6.94 10.61 3.40
N PRO A 146 -5.69 10.30 3.05
CA PRO A 146 -4.73 11.33 2.64
C PRO A 146 -5.19 12.06 1.38
N LYS A 147 -4.80 13.32 1.25
CA LYS A 147 -5.11 14.11 0.05
C LYS A 147 -4.05 13.86 -1.03
N PHE A 148 -4.34 12.97 -1.94
CA PHE A 148 -3.56 12.75 -3.15
C PHE A 148 -3.93 13.80 -4.20
N GLN A 149 -2.93 14.34 -4.90
CA GLN A 149 -3.15 15.37 -5.93
C GLN A 149 -3.21 14.72 -7.32
N ASP A 150 -4.13 15.21 -8.14
CA ASP A 150 -4.23 14.88 -9.56
C ASP A 150 -4.29 13.37 -9.86
N ILE A 151 -5.07 12.62 -9.08
CA ILE A 151 -5.43 11.24 -9.39
C ILE A 151 -6.65 11.29 -10.31
N ASN A 152 -6.42 11.17 -11.62
CA ASN A 152 -7.41 11.47 -12.67
C ASN A 152 -7.82 10.22 -13.47
N TYR A 153 -7.61 9.01 -12.94
CA TYR A 153 -8.11 7.80 -13.57
C TYR A 153 -9.64 7.74 -13.48
N GLY A 154 -10.32 7.59 -14.63
CA GLY A 154 -11.79 7.51 -14.69
C GLY A 154 -12.33 6.40 -13.80
N TRP A 155 -11.79 5.18 -13.92
CA TRP A 155 -12.19 4.03 -13.10
C TRP A 155 -12.01 4.26 -11.59
N PHE A 156 -10.99 5.00 -11.17
CA PHE A 156 -10.71 5.30 -9.77
C PHE A 156 -11.78 6.23 -9.19
N ASN A 157 -12.16 7.24 -9.97
CA ASN A 157 -13.20 8.21 -9.61
C ASN A 157 -14.59 7.57 -9.64
N GLU A 158 -14.93 6.77 -10.65
CA GLU A 158 -16.20 6.03 -10.75
C GLU A 158 -16.39 5.04 -9.60
N ALA A 159 -15.33 4.38 -9.18
CA ALA A 159 -15.35 3.50 -8.00
C ALA A 159 -15.38 4.27 -6.67
N ASN A 160 -15.21 5.60 -6.71
CA ASN A 160 -15.26 6.50 -5.54
C ASN A 160 -14.18 6.22 -4.48
N LEU A 161 -12.99 5.81 -4.93
CA LEU A 161 -11.93 5.29 -4.06
C LEU A 161 -11.21 6.36 -3.22
N LEU A 162 -11.40 7.65 -3.53
CA LEU A 162 -10.88 8.76 -2.72
C LEU A 162 -11.81 9.21 -1.58
N ASN A 163 -13.04 8.71 -1.52
CA ASN A 163 -14.01 9.14 -0.50
C ASN A 163 -14.06 8.21 0.73
N ASP A 164 -13.49 7.05 0.62
CA ASP A 164 -13.29 6.14 1.76
C ASP A 164 -12.08 6.58 2.58
N VAL A 165 -11.96 6.09 3.82
CA VAL A 165 -10.85 6.47 4.69
C VAL A 165 -9.64 5.55 4.56
N ASP A 166 -9.71 4.54 3.71
CA ASP A 166 -8.60 3.65 3.37
C ASP A 166 -7.85 4.12 2.12
N VAL A 167 -6.58 3.82 2.07
CA VAL A 167 -5.72 4.13 0.93
C VAL A 167 -5.79 3.00 -0.09
N TYR A 168 -6.33 3.27 -1.26
CA TYR A 168 -6.26 2.37 -2.40
C TYR A 168 -5.05 2.72 -3.29
N LEU A 169 -4.85 2.01 -4.39
CA LEU A 169 -3.71 2.15 -5.30
C LEU A 169 -4.16 2.46 -6.72
N THR A 170 -3.32 3.11 -7.51
CA THR A 170 -3.51 3.27 -8.95
C THR A 170 -2.66 2.30 -9.75
N TYR A 171 -1.50 1.92 -9.22
CA TYR A 171 -0.57 0.99 -9.85
C TYR A 171 -0.03 -0.03 -8.85
N ASP A 172 -0.29 -1.32 -9.11
CA ASP A 172 0.32 -2.44 -8.42
C ASP A 172 1.56 -2.88 -9.20
N THR A 173 2.73 -2.92 -8.56
CA THR A 173 3.96 -3.41 -9.21
C THR A 173 3.91 -4.90 -9.54
N MET A 174 2.98 -5.63 -8.95
CA MET A 174 2.83 -7.08 -9.10
C MET A 174 4.06 -7.89 -8.64
N ASP A 175 4.88 -7.34 -7.75
CA ASP A 175 6.05 -8.02 -7.20
C ASP A 175 5.70 -9.30 -6.42
N TRP A 176 4.49 -9.38 -5.86
CA TRP A 176 3.95 -10.55 -5.16
C TRP A 176 3.62 -11.74 -6.09
N VAL A 177 3.37 -11.49 -7.37
CA VAL A 177 2.96 -12.54 -8.33
C VAL A 177 4.04 -13.61 -8.50
N VAL A 178 5.30 -13.24 -8.32
CA VAL A 178 6.43 -14.20 -8.43
C VAL A 178 6.43 -15.27 -7.33
N LEU A 179 5.63 -15.07 -6.26
CA LEU A 179 5.46 -16.04 -5.19
C LEU A 179 4.40 -17.10 -5.50
N THR A 180 3.65 -16.92 -6.57
CA THR A 180 2.64 -17.88 -6.99
C THR A 180 3.30 -19.05 -7.73
N LYS A 181 2.78 -20.29 -7.52
CA LYS A 181 3.33 -21.50 -8.15
C LYS A 181 3.34 -21.44 -9.67
N GLU A 182 2.31 -20.81 -10.24
CA GLU A 182 2.16 -20.63 -11.67
C GLU A 182 2.22 -19.14 -12.01
N PRO A 183 2.82 -18.75 -13.15
CA PRO A 183 2.80 -17.38 -13.62
C PRO A 183 1.37 -16.86 -13.70
N LYS A 184 1.11 -15.73 -13.05
CA LYS A 184 -0.18 -15.03 -13.18
C LYS A 184 -0.02 -13.85 -14.12
N PHE A 185 -1.02 -13.65 -14.98
CA PHE A 185 -1.06 -12.52 -15.92
C PHE A 185 0.13 -12.44 -16.89
N GLY A 186 0.79 -13.56 -17.18
CA GLY A 186 2.01 -13.60 -17.98
C GLY A 186 3.27 -13.04 -17.29
N ILE A 187 3.16 -12.63 -16.02
CA ILE A 187 4.29 -12.07 -15.26
C ILE A 187 5.10 -13.21 -14.66
N SER A 188 6.40 -13.24 -14.97
CA SER A 188 7.34 -14.21 -14.42
C SER A 188 8.63 -13.53 -13.98
N GLY A 189 8.96 -13.69 -12.70
CA GLY A 189 10.17 -13.13 -12.10
C GLY A 189 10.32 -11.62 -12.23
N LEU A 190 11.49 -11.11 -11.87
CA LEU A 190 11.80 -9.68 -11.91
C LEU A 190 11.65 -9.09 -13.33
N ARG A 191 12.06 -9.84 -14.35
CA ARG A 191 12.01 -9.37 -15.73
C ARG A 191 10.56 -9.05 -16.13
N GLY A 192 9.61 -9.95 -15.86
CA GLY A 192 8.20 -9.74 -16.20
C GLY A 192 7.60 -8.54 -15.45
N VAL A 193 7.99 -8.34 -14.17
CA VAL A 193 7.57 -7.16 -13.39
C VAL A 193 8.09 -5.87 -14.03
N LEU A 194 9.35 -5.82 -14.46
CA LEU A 194 9.94 -4.63 -15.09
C LEU A 194 9.38 -4.35 -16.50
N GLU A 195 9.12 -5.40 -17.28
CA GLU A 195 8.51 -5.28 -18.62
C GLU A 195 7.08 -4.71 -18.52
N ARG A 196 6.29 -5.15 -17.52
CA ARG A 196 4.96 -4.60 -17.27
C ARG A 196 4.96 -3.09 -17.00
N MET A 197 6.02 -2.53 -16.42
CA MET A 197 6.14 -1.08 -16.19
C MET A 197 6.27 -0.27 -17.48
N ASP A 198 6.61 -0.90 -18.59
CA ASP A 198 6.76 -0.26 -19.91
C ASP A 198 5.49 -0.37 -20.77
N GLU A 199 4.44 -1.03 -20.31
CA GLU A 199 3.18 -1.15 -21.04
C GLU A 199 2.55 0.23 -21.26
N ASP A 200 2.25 0.56 -22.52
CA ASP A 200 1.66 1.84 -22.91
C ASP A 200 0.16 1.91 -22.58
N VAL A 201 -0.51 0.80 -22.74
CA VAL A 201 -1.93 0.66 -22.40
C VAL A 201 -2.02 -0.30 -21.24
N PRO A 202 -1.98 0.21 -20.03
CA PRO A 202 -2.23 -0.63 -18.90
C PRO A 202 -3.67 -1.10 -18.98
N GLU A 203 -3.90 -2.33 -18.57
CA GLU A 203 -5.25 -2.81 -18.41
C GLU A 203 -6.09 -1.83 -17.61
N GLU A 204 -7.30 -1.63 -18.09
CA GLU A 204 -8.27 -0.73 -17.45
C GLU A 204 -7.77 0.71 -17.24
N GLY A 205 -6.82 1.16 -18.06
CA GLY A 205 -6.28 2.52 -17.95
C GLY A 205 -5.30 2.72 -16.80
N ARG A 206 -4.75 1.63 -16.23
CA ARG A 206 -3.77 1.68 -15.15
C ARG A 206 -2.36 1.55 -15.69
N GLY A 207 -1.58 2.58 -15.72
CA GLY A 207 -0.19 2.44 -16.12
C GLY A 207 0.65 3.66 -15.93
N LEU A 208 1.92 3.37 -15.70
CA LEU A 208 2.91 4.39 -15.42
C LEU A 208 3.11 5.36 -16.59
N ASN A 209 2.76 4.96 -17.82
CA ASN A 209 2.89 5.77 -19.03
C ASN A 209 1.71 6.71 -19.30
N PHE A 210 0.62 6.60 -18.52
CA PHE A 210 -0.50 7.54 -18.62
C PHE A 210 -0.12 8.90 -18.04
N ALA A 211 0.11 9.89 -18.89
CA ALA A 211 0.57 11.21 -18.49
C ALA A 211 -0.48 12.08 -17.78
N GLY A 212 -1.76 11.69 -17.84
CA GLY A 212 -2.89 12.47 -17.33
C GLY A 212 -3.17 12.35 -15.83
N SER A 213 -2.44 11.49 -15.12
CA SER A 213 -2.66 11.23 -13.70
C SER A 213 -1.35 11.03 -12.94
N ASN A 214 -1.32 11.45 -11.69
CA ASN A 214 -0.34 11.02 -10.71
C ASN A 214 -0.63 9.59 -10.25
N GLU A 215 0.31 8.98 -9.49
CA GLU A 215 0.24 7.55 -9.10
C GLU A 215 0.23 7.35 -7.59
N ILE A 216 -0.56 6.36 -7.15
CA ILE A 216 -0.42 5.72 -5.83
C ILE A 216 0.12 4.31 -6.11
N ILE A 217 1.41 4.12 -5.85
CA ILE A 217 2.13 2.89 -6.22
C ILE A 217 2.14 1.92 -5.06
N LEU A 218 1.77 0.67 -5.32
CA LEU A 218 1.89 -0.45 -4.40
C LEU A 218 3.14 -1.27 -4.69
N LEU A 219 3.91 -1.53 -3.65
CA LEU A 219 5.03 -2.46 -3.56
C LEU A 219 4.91 -3.24 -2.24
N HIS A 220 5.56 -4.39 -2.10
CA HIS A 220 5.49 -5.18 -0.86
C HIS A 220 6.83 -5.29 -0.15
N ASP A 221 6.77 -5.38 1.18
CA ASP A 221 7.93 -5.64 2.02
C ASP A 221 8.05 -7.13 2.35
N LEU A 222 8.25 -7.96 1.31
CA LEU A 222 8.43 -9.39 1.44
C LEU A 222 9.92 -9.74 1.37
N SER A 223 10.38 -10.66 2.22
CA SER A 223 11.77 -11.12 2.20
C SER A 223 12.10 -11.92 0.94
N GLU A 224 11.14 -12.68 0.45
CA GLU A 224 11.27 -13.49 -0.76
C GLU A 224 11.49 -12.64 -2.02
N THR A 225 10.87 -11.46 -2.08
CA THR A 225 11.00 -10.52 -3.21
C THR A 225 11.98 -9.37 -2.93
N ALA A 226 12.72 -9.42 -1.83
CA ALA A 226 13.62 -8.35 -1.41
C ALA A 226 14.68 -7.98 -2.46
N HIS A 227 15.10 -8.94 -3.30
CA HIS A 227 16.01 -8.73 -4.41
C HIS A 227 15.42 -7.88 -5.55
N MET A 228 14.09 -7.80 -5.65
CA MET A 228 13.37 -7.03 -6.67
C MET A 228 13.19 -5.56 -6.27
N PHE A 229 13.24 -5.25 -4.98
CA PHE A 229 12.90 -3.93 -4.45
C PHE A 229 13.72 -2.80 -5.10
N VAL A 230 15.04 -2.94 -5.14
CA VAL A 230 15.94 -1.94 -5.73
C VAL A 230 15.70 -1.77 -7.22
N PRO A 231 15.73 -2.84 -8.05
CA PRO A 231 15.44 -2.73 -9.48
C PRO A 231 14.09 -2.08 -9.80
N ILE A 232 13.02 -2.39 -9.04
CA ILE A 232 11.70 -1.80 -9.22
C ILE A 232 11.75 -0.28 -8.97
N ILE A 233 12.31 0.15 -7.84
CA ILE A 233 12.42 1.58 -7.53
C ILE A 233 13.30 2.32 -8.55
N GLU A 234 14.40 1.74 -9.00
CA GLU A 234 15.26 2.35 -10.03
C GLU A 234 14.50 2.49 -11.36
N LYS A 235 13.75 1.47 -11.78
CA LYS A 235 12.90 1.55 -12.98
C LYS A 235 11.84 2.66 -12.87
N LEU A 236 11.22 2.84 -11.69
CA LEU A 236 10.26 3.93 -11.46
C LEU A 236 10.93 5.30 -11.58
N LEU A 237 12.15 5.46 -11.06
CA LEU A 237 12.94 6.70 -11.21
C LEU A 237 13.34 6.95 -12.68
N ASP A 238 13.75 5.92 -13.41
CA ASP A 238 14.11 6.01 -14.83
C ASP A 238 12.94 6.43 -15.70
N LYS A 239 11.71 6.10 -15.29
CA LYS A 239 10.47 6.60 -15.92
C LYS A 239 10.18 8.07 -15.60
N GLY A 240 11.01 8.73 -14.81
CA GLY A 240 10.87 10.15 -14.46
C GLY A 240 9.85 10.44 -13.36
N LEU A 241 9.40 9.43 -12.61
CA LEU A 241 8.49 9.65 -11.49
C LEU A 241 9.20 10.38 -10.35
N GLN A 242 8.47 11.30 -9.71
CA GLN A 242 8.95 12.06 -8.57
C GLN A 242 8.14 11.69 -7.34
N PHE A 243 8.83 11.20 -6.32
CA PHE A 243 8.16 10.69 -5.13
C PHE A 243 7.89 11.79 -4.11
N GLU A 244 6.65 11.85 -3.65
CA GLU A 244 6.19 12.79 -2.61
C GLU A 244 5.30 12.07 -1.60
N LEU A 245 5.08 12.67 -0.42
CA LEU A 245 4.01 12.27 0.49
C LEU A 245 2.72 13.02 0.14
N PRO A 246 1.56 12.38 0.32
CA PRO A 246 0.30 13.09 0.24
C PRO A 246 0.16 14.05 1.45
N LYS A 247 -0.78 14.99 1.38
CA LYS A 247 -1.12 15.83 2.53
C LYS A 247 -2.04 15.07 3.49
N PHE A 248 -1.76 15.14 4.79
CA PHE A 248 -2.53 14.50 5.85
C PHE A 248 -3.43 15.47 6.60
#